data_79e80aaa2431a68e45a296d670f12452
#
_entry.id   79e80aaa2431a68e45a296d670f12452
#
_cell.length_a   1.000
_cell.length_b   1.000
_cell.length_c   1.000
_cell.angle_alpha   90.00
_cell.angle_beta   90.00
_cell.angle_gamma   90.00
#
_symmetry.space_group_name_H-M   'P 1'
#
loop_
_entity.id
_entity.type
_entity.pdbx_description
1 polymer ?
#
loop_
_entity_poly.entity_id
_entity_poly.type
_entity_poly.pdbx_seq_one_letter_code
_entity_poly.pdbx_strand_id
1 'polypeptide(L)'
;MDLPAKIRSLPTSCLLYTSKRLLLLGGGKAKTFSAAELRQLAGTAVRTLKGKSIRSFAFALPENGIAATEGVRAIVEGAFVGNFDPGYYKSDRNDKDKDQKIDAVTIVVPKEVQSDTKPLESSMQAARIVAESQNFTRDLTNEPSNRMTPTILAERAKTMAAEVGLKCEVHDGDKIRQLKMGAFWGVAQGSDEAPALIVLRYEPEGAAKDVHLGLVGKGVTFDSGGISIKPADGMEKMKYDMAGAATMIGVMRAIALLKPKVKVTAIICATENMPSGKAQKPGDVQIAMSGKSIEIINTDAEGRLILADGLCYARQLGCTHLVDAATLTGAVVVALGYVNAGIFASDDPLYERFAKATQQAGEKMWRLPLDDEYKEIIKSNIADMVNSGGRWGGAISAAMFLKEFAEDTPWIHLDIAGTAWMEEQKPWIAKGPSGVALRSLVEFVKGWSA
;
A
#
# COMPACT_ATOMS: atom_id res chain seq x y z
N MET A 1 4.00 -3.26 18.36
CA MET A 1 5.16 -4.19 18.41
C MET A 1 6.42 -3.36 18.56
N ASP A 2 6.94 -3.28 19.79
CA ASP A 2 8.07 -2.40 20.06
C ASP A 2 9.39 -3.10 19.74
N LEU A 3 10.04 -2.70 18.65
CA LEU A 3 11.43 -3.05 18.37
C LEU A 3 12.29 -1.85 18.84
N PRO A 4 12.91 -1.87 20.02
CA PRO A 4 13.75 -0.76 20.43
C PRO A 4 15.02 -0.75 19.57
N ALA A 5 15.09 0.25 18.67
CA ALA A 5 16.32 0.56 17.97
C ALA A 5 17.13 1.55 18.82
N LYS A 6 18.40 1.22 19.09
CA LYS A 6 19.33 2.09 19.82
C LYS A 6 20.55 2.38 18.96
N ILE A 7 20.96 3.65 18.91
CA ILE A 7 22.21 4.07 18.31
C ILE A 7 23.28 4.05 19.40
N ARG A 8 24.38 3.35 19.18
CA ARG A 8 25.54 3.33 20.10
C ARG A 8 26.84 3.51 19.33
N SER A 9 27.77 4.21 19.93
CA SER A 9 29.17 4.25 19.52
C SER A 9 29.89 3.01 20.07
N LEU A 10 30.70 2.35 19.25
CA LEU A 10 31.63 1.33 19.72
C LEU A 10 33.07 1.86 19.59
N PRO A 11 33.96 1.54 20.55
CA PRO A 11 35.38 1.83 20.40
C PRO A 11 35.96 1.07 19.20
N THR A 12 36.94 1.65 18.53
CA THR A 12 37.58 1.16 17.28
C THR A 12 38.37 -0.15 17.42
N SER A 13 38.42 -0.72 18.63
CA SER A 13 39.12 -1.98 18.89
C SER A 13 38.17 -3.16 18.73
N CYS A 14 38.38 -3.89 17.67
CA CYS A 14 37.95 -5.27 17.40
C CYS A 14 36.55 -5.67 17.95
N LEU A 15 35.52 -5.54 17.14
CA LEU A 15 34.15 -6.10 17.36
C LEU A 15 34.17 -7.59 17.82
N LEU A 16 35.23 -8.35 17.55
CA LEU A 16 35.39 -9.75 17.89
C LEU A 16 35.64 -10.00 19.38
N TYR A 17 36.19 -9.05 20.13
CA TYR A 17 36.41 -9.21 21.57
C TYR A 17 35.14 -9.04 22.41
N THR A 18 34.14 -8.36 21.88
CA THR A 18 32.90 -8.04 22.60
C THR A 18 31.67 -8.85 22.10
N SER A 19 31.77 -9.48 20.94
CA SER A 19 30.70 -10.25 20.33
C SER A 19 31.03 -11.70 20.19
N LYS A 20 30.19 -12.59 20.75
CA LYS A 20 30.37 -14.06 20.69
C LYS A 20 30.18 -14.63 19.27
N ARG A 21 29.52 -13.90 18.37
CA ARG A 21 29.18 -14.35 17.00
C ARG A 21 29.23 -13.19 16.04
N LEU A 22 29.67 -13.43 14.81
CA LEU A 22 29.68 -12.49 13.70
C LEU A 22 28.86 -13.10 12.55
N LEU A 23 27.94 -12.30 11.99
CA LEU A 23 27.23 -12.62 10.75
C LEU A 23 27.77 -11.73 9.64
N LEU A 24 28.31 -12.33 8.60
CA LEU A 24 28.73 -11.65 7.37
C LEU A 24 27.65 -11.89 6.29
N LEU A 25 27.20 -10.81 5.67
CA LEU A 25 26.22 -10.85 4.58
C LEU A 25 26.86 -10.24 3.32
N GLY A 26 26.71 -10.94 2.20
CA GLY A 26 27.15 -10.43 0.91
C GLY A 26 26.27 -9.29 0.41
N GLY A 27 26.83 -8.11 0.18
CA GLY A 27 26.13 -6.91 -0.28
C GLY A 27 26.05 -6.75 -1.80
N GLY A 28 26.62 -7.69 -2.58
CA GLY A 28 26.71 -7.56 -4.02
C GLY A 28 27.86 -6.64 -4.48
N LYS A 29 27.70 -6.00 -5.62
CA LYS A 29 28.74 -5.12 -6.20
C LYS A 29 28.71 -3.75 -5.55
N ALA A 30 29.84 -3.26 -5.05
CA ALA A 30 29.95 -1.95 -4.37
C ALA A 30 29.42 -0.78 -5.24
N LYS A 31 29.68 -0.81 -6.57
CA LYS A 31 29.25 0.24 -7.50
C LYS A 31 27.71 0.40 -7.63
N THR A 32 26.94 -0.64 -7.34
CA THR A 32 25.47 -0.64 -7.46
C THR A 32 24.77 -0.78 -6.12
N PHE A 33 25.54 -0.74 -5.04
CA PHE A 33 24.99 -0.86 -3.68
C PHE A 33 24.33 0.45 -3.26
N SER A 34 23.06 0.37 -2.92
CA SER A 34 22.22 1.50 -2.54
C SER A 34 21.51 1.26 -1.21
N ALA A 35 20.75 2.24 -0.75
CA ALA A 35 19.90 2.10 0.42
C ALA A 35 18.84 0.99 0.26
N ALA A 36 18.43 0.67 -0.97
CA ALA A 36 17.50 -0.43 -1.23
C ALA A 36 18.16 -1.80 -0.93
N GLU A 37 19.40 -2.00 -1.39
CA GLU A 37 20.17 -3.21 -1.07
C GLU A 37 20.45 -3.30 0.44
N LEU A 38 20.82 -2.19 1.07
CA LEU A 38 21.06 -2.13 2.52
C LEU A 38 19.79 -2.52 3.32
N ARG A 39 18.61 -2.05 2.88
CA ARG A 39 17.31 -2.45 3.46
C ARG A 39 17.10 -3.96 3.34
N GLN A 40 17.38 -4.55 2.18
CA GLN A 40 17.27 -5.99 1.98
C GLN A 40 18.27 -6.77 2.84
N LEU A 41 19.50 -6.28 3.01
CA LEU A 41 20.48 -6.91 3.91
C LEU A 41 20.03 -6.88 5.37
N ALA A 42 19.47 -5.77 5.84
CA ALA A 42 18.93 -5.66 7.20
C ALA A 42 17.78 -6.66 7.42
N GLY A 43 16.87 -6.78 6.48
CA GLY A 43 15.81 -7.80 6.53
C GLY A 43 16.36 -9.22 6.51
N THR A 44 17.39 -9.48 5.69
CA THR A 44 18.07 -10.78 5.62
C THR A 44 18.75 -11.10 6.95
N ALA A 45 19.43 -10.14 7.58
CA ALA A 45 20.04 -10.31 8.90
C ALA A 45 19.01 -10.74 9.95
N VAL A 46 17.89 -9.99 10.01
CA VAL A 46 16.78 -10.28 10.93
C VAL A 46 16.26 -11.69 10.72
N ARG A 47 15.92 -12.09 9.49
CA ARG A 47 15.34 -13.40 9.19
C ARG A 47 16.33 -14.53 9.47
N THR A 48 17.62 -14.33 9.16
CA THR A 48 18.67 -15.32 9.43
C THR A 48 18.87 -15.52 10.93
N LEU A 49 18.93 -14.44 11.72
CA LEU A 49 19.18 -14.48 13.14
C LEU A 49 17.95 -14.97 13.93
N LYS A 50 16.76 -14.57 13.50
CA LYS A 50 15.48 -15.06 14.00
C LYS A 50 15.41 -16.59 13.94
N GLY A 51 15.75 -17.20 12.79
CA GLY A 51 15.81 -18.65 12.63
C GLY A 51 16.86 -19.37 13.49
N LYS A 52 17.76 -18.60 14.13
CA LYS A 52 18.78 -19.11 15.07
C LYS A 52 18.46 -18.76 16.54
N SER A 53 17.22 -18.32 16.82
CA SER A 53 16.75 -17.91 18.15
C SER A 53 17.60 -16.79 18.78
N ILE A 54 18.20 -15.92 17.96
CA ILE A 54 18.90 -14.73 18.43
C ILE A 54 17.88 -13.59 18.49
N ARG A 55 17.76 -12.94 19.64
CA ARG A 55 16.74 -11.94 19.92
C ARG A 55 17.25 -10.50 19.79
N SER A 56 18.56 -10.30 19.87
CA SER A 56 19.17 -8.96 19.72
C SER A 56 20.52 -9.05 19.03
N PHE A 57 20.84 -8.03 18.23
CA PHE A 57 22.14 -7.93 17.55
C PHE A 57 22.51 -6.49 17.24
N ALA A 58 23.79 -6.28 16.94
CA ALA A 58 24.31 -5.02 16.43
C ALA A 58 24.48 -5.10 14.91
N PHE A 59 24.05 -4.08 14.19
CA PHE A 59 24.23 -3.91 12.74
C PHE A 59 25.17 -2.75 12.48
N ALA A 60 26.32 -3.01 11.87
CA ALA A 60 27.27 -1.97 11.51
C ALA A 60 26.79 -1.24 10.25
N LEU A 61 26.69 0.09 10.30
CA LEU A 61 26.41 0.93 9.13
C LEU A 61 27.62 0.88 8.20
N PRO A 62 27.46 0.47 6.94
CA PRO A 62 28.60 0.37 6.03
C PRO A 62 29.07 1.76 5.58
N GLU A 63 30.39 1.93 5.46
CA GLU A 63 31.05 3.11 4.90
C GLU A 63 31.18 2.96 3.37
N ASN A 64 30.14 3.26 2.63
CA ASN A 64 30.02 2.96 1.21
C ASN A 64 29.44 4.12 0.36
N GLY A 65 29.46 5.32 0.89
CA GLY A 65 28.95 6.52 0.21
C GLY A 65 27.43 6.77 0.37
N ILE A 66 26.69 5.90 1.05
CA ILE A 66 25.31 6.18 1.47
C ILE A 66 25.35 7.14 2.64
N ALA A 67 24.55 8.22 2.58
CA ALA A 67 24.43 9.16 3.70
C ALA A 67 23.99 8.40 4.97
N ALA A 68 24.61 8.72 6.12
CA ALA A 68 24.37 7.99 7.37
C ALA A 68 22.89 7.97 7.78
N THR A 69 22.16 9.07 7.58
CA THR A 69 20.72 9.17 7.85
C THR A 69 19.90 8.23 6.95
N GLU A 70 20.25 8.13 5.67
CA GLU A 70 19.62 7.24 4.72
C GLU A 70 19.94 5.76 5.03
N GLY A 71 21.18 5.47 5.41
CA GLY A 71 21.60 4.14 5.84
C GLY A 71 20.87 3.68 7.11
N VAL A 72 20.74 4.55 8.12
CA VAL A 72 19.94 4.28 9.33
C VAL A 72 18.49 4.00 8.98
N ARG A 73 17.89 4.82 8.11
CA ARG A 73 16.53 4.60 7.59
C ARG A 73 16.38 3.22 6.95
N ALA A 74 17.29 2.86 6.05
CA ALA A 74 17.25 1.58 5.33
C ALA A 74 17.36 0.39 6.28
N ILE A 75 18.25 0.45 7.29
CA ILE A 75 18.41 -0.62 8.28
C ILE A 75 17.12 -0.79 9.10
N VAL A 76 16.53 0.29 9.58
CA VAL A 76 15.29 0.24 10.37
C VAL A 76 14.15 -0.35 9.56
N GLU A 77 13.88 0.19 8.36
CA GLU A 77 12.81 -0.30 7.49
C GLU A 77 13.00 -1.79 7.15
N GLY A 78 14.22 -2.22 6.81
CA GLY A 78 14.54 -3.61 6.52
C GLY A 78 14.36 -4.53 7.72
N ALA A 79 14.77 -4.09 8.91
CA ALA A 79 14.62 -4.86 10.14
C ALA A 79 13.14 -5.13 10.46
N PHE A 80 12.28 -4.12 10.36
CA PHE A 80 10.84 -4.30 10.59
C PHE A 80 10.19 -5.21 9.56
N VAL A 81 10.51 -5.05 8.27
CA VAL A 81 9.99 -5.91 7.20
C VAL A 81 10.41 -7.36 7.38
N GLY A 82 11.68 -7.61 7.76
CA GLY A 82 12.20 -8.95 8.02
C GLY A 82 11.61 -9.60 9.27
N ASN A 83 11.23 -8.80 10.27
CA ASN A 83 10.68 -9.30 11.53
C ASN A 83 9.18 -9.61 11.48
N PHE A 84 8.49 -9.18 10.44
CA PHE A 84 7.07 -9.48 10.23
C PHE A 84 6.82 -10.99 10.12
N ASP A 85 5.74 -11.44 10.74
CA ASP A 85 5.35 -12.83 10.78
C ASP A 85 3.92 -13.01 10.24
N PRO A 86 3.75 -13.52 9.02
CA PRO A 86 2.42 -13.71 8.41
C PRO A 86 1.67 -14.94 8.95
N GLY A 87 2.35 -15.82 9.70
CA GLY A 87 1.81 -17.13 10.07
C GLY A 87 1.24 -17.21 11.49
N TYR A 88 0.70 -16.14 12.06
CA TYR A 88 0.25 -16.08 13.45
C TYR A 88 -0.98 -16.94 13.79
N TYR A 89 -1.70 -17.45 12.79
CA TYR A 89 -2.82 -18.39 13.00
C TYR A 89 -2.38 -19.86 13.20
N LYS A 90 -1.09 -20.19 13.01
CA LYS A 90 -0.63 -21.56 13.21
C LYS A 90 -0.70 -21.93 14.68
N SER A 91 -1.42 -23.01 15.00
CA SER A 91 -1.59 -23.54 16.37
C SER A 91 -0.46 -24.48 16.80
N ASP A 92 0.26 -25.07 15.83
CA ASP A 92 1.38 -26.01 16.05
C ASP A 92 2.69 -25.32 16.44
N ARG A 93 2.66 -24.01 16.62
CA ARG A 93 3.78 -23.24 17.15
C ARG A 93 4.02 -23.65 18.59
N ASN A 94 5.11 -24.37 18.81
CA ASN A 94 5.63 -24.54 20.16
C ASN A 94 6.07 -23.17 20.71
N ASP A 95 6.22 -23.04 22.03
CA ASP A 95 6.53 -21.74 22.65
C ASP A 95 7.86 -21.14 22.14
N LYS A 96 8.79 -21.98 21.65
CA LYS A 96 10.03 -21.54 21.01
C LYS A 96 9.81 -20.83 19.68
N ASP A 97 8.79 -21.21 18.91
CA ASP A 97 8.45 -20.58 17.61
C ASP A 97 7.62 -19.30 17.79
N LYS A 98 6.80 -19.24 18.85
CA LYS A 98 6.08 -18.01 19.23
C LYS A 98 7.05 -16.91 19.65
N ASP A 99 8.17 -17.27 20.19
CA ASP A 99 9.21 -16.38 20.74
C ASP A 99 10.30 -15.99 19.72
N GLN A 100 10.23 -16.47 18.48
CA GLN A 100 11.21 -16.16 17.43
C GLN A 100 11.02 -14.75 16.86
N LYS A 101 11.19 -13.72 17.68
CA LYS A 101 11.23 -12.32 17.24
C LYS A 101 12.56 -11.69 17.58
N ILE A 102 13.01 -10.78 16.73
CA ILE A 102 14.10 -9.88 17.10
C ILE A 102 13.49 -8.79 17.98
N ASP A 103 14.01 -8.66 19.20
CA ASP A 103 13.54 -7.68 20.18
C ASP A 103 14.28 -6.35 20.02
N ALA A 104 15.57 -6.40 19.63
CA ALA A 104 16.36 -5.18 19.49
C ALA A 104 17.42 -5.29 18.38
N VAL A 105 17.55 -4.19 17.63
CA VAL A 105 18.66 -3.97 16.70
C VAL A 105 19.39 -2.71 17.12
N THR A 106 20.70 -2.83 17.41
CA THR A 106 21.57 -1.70 17.70
C THR A 106 22.31 -1.30 16.43
N ILE A 107 22.12 -0.08 15.95
CA ILE A 107 22.85 0.42 14.78
C ILE A 107 24.17 1.03 15.25
N VAL A 108 25.27 0.50 14.75
CA VAL A 108 26.62 0.99 15.02
C VAL A 108 27.03 1.93 13.91
N VAL A 109 27.34 3.17 14.26
CA VAL A 109 27.72 4.20 13.30
C VAL A 109 29.22 4.51 13.35
N PRO A 110 29.84 4.95 12.23
CA PRO A 110 31.23 5.40 12.19
C PRO A 110 31.52 6.55 13.16
N LYS A 111 32.79 6.69 13.58
CA LYS A 111 33.19 7.73 14.54
C LYS A 111 32.92 9.15 14.05
N GLU A 112 33.06 9.36 12.77
CA GLU A 112 32.93 10.67 12.09
C GLU A 112 31.53 11.26 12.25
N VAL A 113 30.50 10.43 12.41
CA VAL A 113 29.10 10.86 12.60
C VAL A 113 28.64 10.85 14.05
N GLN A 114 29.54 10.53 15.00
CA GLN A 114 29.19 10.42 16.43
C GLN A 114 29.11 11.79 17.13
N SER A 115 29.69 12.83 16.57
CA SER A 115 29.68 14.19 17.15
C SER A 115 28.30 14.82 17.20
N ASP A 116 27.40 14.44 16.27
CA ASP A 116 25.98 14.87 16.26
C ASP A 116 25.08 13.70 15.85
N THR A 117 24.44 13.05 16.80
CA THR A 117 23.52 11.91 16.58
C THR A 117 22.08 12.35 16.34
N LYS A 118 21.71 13.61 16.57
CA LYS A 118 20.32 14.08 16.45
C LYS A 118 19.71 13.83 15.06
N PRO A 119 20.41 14.11 13.92
CA PRO A 119 19.86 13.79 12.60
C PRO A 119 19.63 12.28 12.39
N LEU A 120 20.50 11.42 12.97
CA LEU A 120 20.36 9.98 12.89
C LEU A 120 19.17 9.47 13.71
N GLU A 121 18.99 9.99 14.92
CA GLU A 121 17.87 9.67 15.80
C GLU A 121 16.54 10.10 15.19
N SER A 122 16.49 11.30 14.59
CA SER A 122 15.33 11.80 13.87
C SER A 122 14.99 10.91 12.67
N SER A 123 16.01 10.53 11.87
CA SER A 123 15.84 9.60 10.73
C SER A 123 15.36 8.22 11.18
N MET A 124 15.94 7.71 12.28
CA MET A 124 15.53 6.42 12.88
C MET A 124 14.07 6.44 13.32
N GLN A 125 13.64 7.51 14.00
CA GLN A 125 12.26 7.64 14.46
C GLN A 125 11.27 7.75 13.28
N ALA A 126 11.59 8.55 12.27
CA ALA A 126 10.77 8.65 11.06
C ALA A 126 10.68 7.31 10.31
N ALA A 127 11.80 6.62 10.16
CA ALA A 127 11.85 5.30 9.55
C ALA A 127 11.03 4.25 10.33
N ARG A 128 11.06 4.30 11.66
CA ARG A 128 10.26 3.44 12.53
C ARG A 128 8.76 3.65 12.27
N ILE A 129 8.29 4.90 12.23
CA ILE A 129 6.90 5.24 11.94
C ILE A 129 6.46 4.64 10.59
N VAL A 130 7.27 4.83 9.54
CA VAL A 130 6.99 4.29 8.19
C VAL A 130 6.96 2.77 8.21
N ALA A 131 7.94 2.14 8.83
CA ALA A 131 8.07 0.67 8.87
C ALA A 131 6.95 0.00 9.68
N GLU A 132 6.55 0.58 10.82
CA GLU A 132 5.39 0.13 11.59
C GLU A 132 4.10 0.28 10.81
N SER A 133 3.94 1.39 10.07
CA SER A 133 2.77 1.61 9.22
C SER A 133 2.73 0.64 8.03
N GLN A 134 3.91 0.30 7.46
CA GLN A 134 4.00 -0.74 6.42
C GLN A 134 3.62 -2.12 6.98
N ASN A 135 4.07 -2.47 8.17
CA ASN A 135 3.67 -3.73 8.79
C ASN A 135 2.19 -3.75 9.19
N PHE A 136 1.61 -2.61 9.60
CA PHE A 136 0.17 -2.48 9.81
C PHE A 136 -0.62 -2.71 8.50
N THR A 137 -0.18 -2.12 7.38
CA THR A 137 -0.74 -2.42 6.05
C THR A 137 -0.66 -3.91 5.72
N ARG A 138 0.48 -4.55 6.01
CA ARG A 138 0.68 -5.98 5.78
C ARG A 138 -0.21 -6.83 6.67
N ASP A 139 -0.42 -6.45 7.92
CA ASP A 139 -1.34 -7.12 8.84
C ASP A 139 -2.77 -7.11 8.29
N LEU A 140 -3.28 -5.94 7.88
CA LEU A 140 -4.62 -5.82 7.28
C LEU A 140 -4.76 -6.72 6.05
N THR A 141 -3.77 -6.71 5.16
CA THR A 141 -3.79 -7.47 3.90
C THR A 141 -3.61 -8.99 4.13
N ASN A 142 -2.98 -9.39 5.23
CA ASN A 142 -2.73 -10.80 5.56
C ASN A 142 -3.94 -11.51 6.16
N GLU A 143 -4.86 -10.76 6.75
CA GLU A 143 -6.04 -11.35 7.38
C GLU A 143 -6.86 -12.17 6.39
N PRO A 144 -7.37 -13.34 6.79
CA PRO A 144 -8.32 -14.07 5.97
C PRO A 144 -9.67 -13.34 5.91
N SER A 145 -10.41 -13.51 4.80
CA SER A 145 -11.62 -12.72 4.52
C SER A 145 -12.71 -12.85 5.60
N ASN A 146 -12.82 -14.02 6.23
CA ASN A 146 -13.74 -14.22 7.36
C ASN A 146 -13.29 -13.49 8.66
N ARG A 147 -12.14 -12.83 8.64
CA ARG A 147 -11.58 -11.99 9.72
C ARG A 147 -11.30 -10.57 9.25
N MET A 148 -11.53 -10.29 7.97
CA MET A 148 -11.36 -8.98 7.36
C MET A 148 -12.52 -8.71 6.40
N THR A 149 -13.73 -8.59 6.95
CA THR A 149 -14.91 -8.13 6.22
C THR A 149 -14.85 -6.61 6.03
N PRO A 150 -15.68 -6.00 5.17
CA PRO A 150 -15.72 -4.54 5.02
C PRO A 150 -15.98 -3.83 6.35
N THR A 151 -16.86 -4.37 7.19
CA THR A 151 -17.15 -3.85 8.54
C THR A 151 -15.91 -3.90 9.44
N ILE A 152 -15.20 -5.02 9.47
CA ILE A 152 -13.98 -5.17 10.29
C ILE A 152 -12.88 -4.24 9.79
N LEU A 153 -12.72 -4.07 8.46
CA LEU A 153 -11.77 -3.11 7.91
C LEU A 153 -12.09 -1.69 8.37
N ALA A 154 -13.37 -1.31 8.38
CA ALA A 154 -13.82 -0.01 8.87
C ALA A 154 -13.53 0.17 10.36
N GLU A 155 -13.78 -0.84 11.19
CA GLU A 155 -13.45 -0.81 12.62
C GLU A 155 -11.95 -0.69 12.88
N ARG A 156 -11.12 -1.42 12.13
CA ARG A 156 -9.66 -1.34 12.21
C ARG A 156 -9.15 0.04 11.82
N ALA A 157 -9.71 0.63 10.76
CA ALA A 157 -9.39 1.99 10.34
C ALA A 157 -9.80 3.03 11.38
N LYS A 158 -11.00 2.91 11.98
CA LYS A 158 -11.50 3.79 13.04
C LYS A 158 -10.64 3.72 14.30
N THR A 159 -10.27 2.52 14.72
CA THR A 159 -9.38 2.31 15.87
C THR A 159 -8.02 2.96 15.64
N MET A 160 -7.39 2.68 14.49
CA MET A 160 -6.13 3.30 14.11
C MET A 160 -6.23 4.83 14.07
N ALA A 161 -7.31 5.38 13.50
CA ALA A 161 -7.52 6.81 13.42
C ALA A 161 -7.58 7.47 14.80
N ALA A 162 -8.29 6.85 15.76
CA ALA A 162 -8.37 7.31 17.15
C ALA A 162 -6.99 7.31 17.83
N GLU A 163 -6.18 6.26 17.61
CA GLU A 163 -4.83 6.13 18.18
C GLU A 163 -3.87 7.22 17.72
N VAL A 164 -4.00 7.68 16.46
CA VAL A 164 -3.08 8.67 15.86
C VAL A 164 -3.69 10.08 15.71
N GLY A 165 -4.91 10.29 16.20
CA GLY A 165 -5.57 11.59 16.19
C GLY A 165 -6.13 12.03 14.83
N LEU A 166 -6.55 11.10 13.98
CA LEU A 166 -7.24 11.37 12.72
C LEU A 166 -8.76 11.42 12.91
N LYS A 167 -9.43 12.21 12.08
CA LYS A 167 -10.88 12.11 11.93
C LYS A 167 -11.22 10.93 11.02
N CYS A 168 -12.14 10.08 11.46
CA CYS A 168 -12.61 8.93 10.69
C CYS A 168 -14.13 8.95 10.62
N GLU A 169 -14.69 8.95 9.42
CA GLU A 169 -16.11 8.79 9.14
C GLU A 169 -16.31 7.45 8.43
N VAL A 170 -17.32 6.69 8.83
CA VAL A 170 -17.70 5.44 8.17
C VAL A 170 -19.16 5.57 7.76
N HIS A 171 -19.39 5.42 6.47
CA HIS A 171 -20.73 5.46 5.88
C HIS A 171 -21.14 4.05 5.46
N ASP A 172 -22.37 3.70 5.80
CA ASP A 172 -22.99 2.41 5.47
C ASP A 172 -23.62 2.37 4.07
N GLY A 173 -24.24 1.25 3.72
CA GLY A 173 -24.90 1.06 2.43
C GLY A 173 -26.03 2.06 2.17
N ASP A 174 -26.75 2.53 3.19
CA ASP A 174 -27.81 3.54 3.03
C ASP A 174 -27.19 4.88 2.62
N LYS A 175 -26.13 5.28 3.26
CA LYS A 175 -25.40 6.50 2.89
C LYS A 175 -24.76 6.42 1.53
N ILE A 176 -24.19 5.26 1.15
CA ILE A 176 -23.61 5.01 -0.18
C ILE A 176 -24.68 5.23 -1.26
N ARG A 177 -25.90 4.71 -1.06
CA ARG A 177 -27.05 4.94 -1.97
C ARG A 177 -27.51 6.39 -2.01
N GLN A 178 -27.58 7.07 -0.84
CA GLN A 178 -27.92 8.49 -0.76
C GLN A 178 -26.92 9.37 -1.51
N LEU A 179 -25.64 8.99 -1.50
CA LEU A 179 -24.56 9.64 -2.28
C LEU A 179 -24.64 9.31 -3.77
N LYS A 180 -25.59 8.47 -4.19
CA LYS A 180 -25.77 8.01 -5.60
C LYS A 180 -24.52 7.28 -6.14
N MET A 181 -23.80 6.58 -5.29
CA MET A 181 -22.64 5.74 -5.66
C MET A 181 -23.13 4.42 -6.23
N GLY A 182 -23.78 4.46 -7.41
CA GLY A 182 -24.43 3.27 -7.98
C GLY A 182 -23.45 2.24 -8.52
N ALA A 183 -22.28 2.66 -8.97
CA ALA A 183 -21.23 1.73 -9.40
C ALA A 183 -20.67 0.94 -8.19
N PHE A 184 -20.44 1.60 -7.05
CA PHE A 184 -20.03 0.95 -5.81
C PHE A 184 -21.13 0.03 -5.26
N TRP A 185 -22.37 0.54 -5.20
CA TRP A 185 -23.51 -0.25 -4.72
C TRP A 185 -23.76 -1.49 -5.57
N GLY A 186 -23.63 -1.38 -6.91
CA GLY A 186 -23.79 -2.52 -7.82
C GLY A 186 -22.87 -3.69 -7.49
N VAL A 187 -21.63 -3.43 -7.09
CA VAL A 187 -20.72 -4.47 -6.61
C VAL A 187 -21.16 -5.01 -5.26
N ALA A 188 -21.51 -4.13 -4.32
CA ALA A 188 -21.79 -4.47 -2.93
C ALA A 188 -23.06 -5.30 -2.73
N GLN A 189 -24.09 -5.06 -3.55
CA GLN A 189 -25.43 -5.67 -3.35
C GLN A 189 -25.46 -7.20 -3.45
N GLY A 190 -24.39 -7.81 -3.98
CA GLY A 190 -24.25 -9.27 -4.11
C GLY A 190 -23.80 -9.98 -2.84
N SER A 191 -23.26 -9.24 -1.86
CA SER A 191 -22.81 -9.81 -0.58
C SER A 191 -23.87 -9.61 0.52
N ASP A 192 -23.87 -10.49 1.51
CA ASP A 192 -24.59 -10.30 2.79
C ASP A 192 -23.79 -9.44 3.76
N GLU A 193 -22.48 -9.25 3.55
CA GLU A 193 -21.65 -8.32 4.30
C GLU A 193 -21.92 -6.88 3.88
N ALA A 194 -22.17 -6.01 4.86
CA ALA A 194 -22.47 -4.61 4.60
C ALA A 194 -21.24 -3.87 4.04
N PRO A 195 -21.37 -3.10 2.94
CA PRO A 195 -20.28 -2.27 2.46
C PRO A 195 -20.00 -1.10 3.41
N ALA A 196 -18.77 -0.57 3.35
CA ALA A 196 -18.37 0.58 4.12
C ALA A 196 -17.58 1.58 3.26
N LEU A 197 -18.03 2.84 3.21
CA LEU A 197 -17.25 3.93 2.68
C LEU A 197 -16.52 4.61 3.85
N ILE A 198 -15.19 4.42 3.92
CA ILE A 198 -14.37 4.90 5.04
C ILE A 198 -13.66 6.18 4.58
N VAL A 199 -13.78 7.26 5.34
CA VAL A 199 -13.15 8.54 5.05
C VAL A 199 -12.24 8.92 6.21
N LEU A 200 -10.94 9.01 5.93
CA LEU A 200 -9.93 9.44 6.90
C LEU A 200 -9.43 10.83 6.52
N ARG A 201 -9.42 11.78 7.47
CA ARG A 201 -8.98 13.16 7.21
C ARG A 201 -7.79 13.53 8.08
N TYR A 202 -6.78 14.08 7.41
CA TYR A 202 -5.63 14.72 8.03
C TYR A 202 -5.60 16.18 7.60
N GLU A 203 -5.82 17.09 8.54
CA GLU A 203 -5.95 18.53 8.32
C GLU A 203 -5.05 19.30 9.31
N PRO A 204 -3.72 19.35 9.07
CA PRO A 204 -2.79 20.01 9.99
C PRO A 204 -2.91 21.52 9.91
N GLU A 205 -2.61 22.20 11.02
CA GLU A 205 -2.45 23.65 11.04
C GLU A 205 -1.31 24.08 10.12
N GLY A 206 -1.52 25.16 9.36
CA GLY A 206 -0.53 25.70 8.43
C GLY A 206 -0.33 24.90 7.15
N ALA A 207 -1.27 23.99 6.81
CA ALA A 207 -1.28 23.36 5.50
C ALA A 207 -1.50 24.38 4.39
N ALA A 208 -0.88 24.17 3.22
CA ALA A 208 -1.12 24.97 2.02
C ALA A 208 -2.62 24.91 1.66
N LYS A 209 -3.21 26.08 1.38
CA LYS A 209 -4.67 26.21 1.16
C LYS A 209 -5.12 25.68 -0.19
N ASP A 210 -4.24 25.66 -1.16
CA ASP A 210 -4.46 25.29 -2.56
C ASP A 210 -4.16 23.83 -2.87
N VAL A 211 -3.68 23.07 -1.88
CA VAL A 211 -3.36 21.65 -2.04
C VAL A 211 -4.18 20.79 -1.08
N HIS A 212 -4.98 19.91 -1.64
CA HIS A 212 -5.72 18.89 -0.93
C HIS A 212 -5.54 17.54 -1.64
N LEU A 213 -4.77 16.65 -1.07
CA LEU A 213 -4.51 15.34 -1.66
C LEU A 213 -5.66 14.37 -1.36
N GLY A 214 -6.20 13.73 -2.38
CA GLY A 214 -7.15 12.63 -2.28
C GLY A 214 -6.45 11.29 -2.51
N LEU A 215 -6.51 10.39 -1.54
CA LEU A 215 -5.96 9.03 -1.62
C LEU A 215 -7.12 8.04 -1.67
N VAL A 216 -7.32 7.34 -2.79
CA VAL A 216 -8.45 6.41 -2.95
C VAL A 216 -7.94 4.97 -2.96
N GLY A 217 -8.54 4.10 -2.15
CA GLY A 217 -8.10 2.72 -2.00
C GLY A 217 -9.17 1.70 -2.41
N LYS A 218 -8.82 0.74 -3.29
CA LYS A 218 -9.65 -0.44 -3.55
C LYS A 218 -9.71 -1.30 -2.30
N GLY A 219 -10.94 -1.55 -1.80
CA GLY A 219 -11.19 -2.26 -0.55
C GLY A 219 -12.05 -3.51 -0.73
N VAL A 220 -11.82 -4.30 -1.78
CA VAL A 220 -12.54 -5.57 -1.99
C VAL A 220 -11.95 -6.63 -1.05
N THR A 221 -12.63 -6.88 0.07
CA THR A 221 -12.12 -7.75 1.14
C THR A 221 -12.15 -9.24 0.76
N PHE A 222 -13.01 -9.61 -0.18
CA PHE A 222 -12.96 -10.87 -0.91
C PHE A 222 -13.57 -10.70 -2.31
N ASP A 223 -12.83 -11.13 -3.33
CA ASP A 223 -13.25 -11.06 -4.72
C ASP A 223 -13.44 -12.47 -5.31
N SER A 224 -14.68 -12.91 -5.40
CA SER A 224 -15.04 -14.15 -6.11
C SER A 224 -15.19 -13.95 -7.62
N GLY A 225 -15.18 -12.69 -8.12
CA GLY A 225 -15.56 -12.31 -9.47
C GLY A 225 -17.06 -12.00 -9.62
N GLY A 226 -17.86 -12.27 -8.61
CA GLY A 226 -19.32 -12.15 -8.70
C GLY A 226 -19.93 -13.20 -9.64
N ILE A 227 -20.89 -12.83 -10.48
CA ILE A 227 -21.50 -13.73 -11.47
C ILE A 227 -20.49 -14.19 -12.54
N SER A 228 -19.53 -13.35 -12.92
CA SER A 228 -18.37 -13.71 -13.74
C SER A 228 -17.31 -14.39 -12.86
N ILE A 229 -17.66 -15.54 -12.29
CA ILE A 229 -16.91 -16.19 -11.21
C ILE A 229 -15.49 -16.59 -11.64
N LYS A 230 -14.53 -16.33 -10.75
CA LYS A 230 -13.13 -16.73 -10.93
C LYS A 230 -12.97 -18.27 -10.91
N PRO A 231 -11.92 -18.80 -11.57
CA PRO A 231 -11.49 -20.18 -11.32
C PRO A 231 -11.20 -20.43 -9.84
N ALA A 232 -11.48 -21.65 -9.36
CA ALA A 232 -11.21 -22.02 -7.96
C ALA A 232 -9.71 -21.93 -7.60
N ASP A 233 -8.82 -22.23 -8.56
CA ASP A 233 -7.37 -22.17 -8.38
C ASP A 233 -6.91 -20.72 -8.17
N GLY A 234 -6.32 -20.47 -7.01
CA GLY A 234 -5.84 -19.13 -6.60
C GLY A 234 -6.92 -18.20 -6.04
N MET A 235 -8.19 -18.61 -5.97
CA MET A 235 -9.26 -17.77 -5.41
C MET A 235 -9.03 -17.48 -3.91
N GLU A 236 -8.39 -18.38 -3.17
CA GLU A 236 -8.04 -18.17 -1.76
C GLU A 236 -7.13 -16.95 -1.52
N LYS A 237 -6.43 -16.50 -2.57
CA LYS A 237 -5.58 -15.31 -2.52
C LYS A 237 -6.40 -14.02 -2.60
N MET A 238 -7.63 -14.06 -3.08
CA MET A 238 -8.49 -12.89 -3.28
C MET A 238 -8.85 -12.16 -1.98
N LYS A 239 -8.40 -12.67 -0.83
CA LYS A 239 -8.38 -11.95 0.45
C LYS A 239 -7.48 -10.70 0.42
N TYR A 240 -6.46 -10.65 -0.46
CA TYR A 240 -5.56 -9.49 -0.56
C TYR A 240 -6.07 -8.41 -1.53
N ASP A 241 -7.24 -8.57 -2.10
CA ASP A 241 -7.80 -7.64 -3.08
C ASP A 241 -8.22 -6.28 -2.48
N MET A 242 -8.00 -6.12 -1.20
CA MET A 242 -8.13 -4.89 -0.42
C MET A 242 -6.77 -4.25 -0.09
N ALA A 243 -5.67 -4.71 -0.71
CA ALA A 243 -4.33 -4.18 -0.43
C ALA A 243 -4.19 -2.69 -0.74
N GLY A 244 -4.93 -2.18 -1.74
CA GLY A 244 -5.01 -0.74 -2.03
C GLY A 244 -5.57 0.05 -0.85
N ALA A 245 -6.69 -0.38 -0.28
CA ALA A 245 -7.28 0.21 0.92
C ALA A 245 -6.33 0.14 2.12
N ALA A 246 -5.74 -1.03 2.37
CA ALA A 246 -4.78 -1.21 3.46
C ALA A 246 -3.57 -0.27 3.32
N THR A 247 -3.08 -0.06 2.09
CA THR A 247 -1.99 0.88 1.81
C THR A 247 -2.41 2.31 2.15
N MET A 248 -3.60 2.77 1.73
CA MET A 248 -4.06 4.12 2.03
C MET A 248 -4.28 4.33 3.54
N ILE A 249 -4.83 3.35 4.26
CA ILE A 249 -4.98 3.40 5.72
C ILE A 249 -3.61 3.47 6.40
N GLY A 250 -2.64 2.68 5.96
CA GLY A 250 -1.28 2.71 6.49
C GLY A 250 -0.55 4.03 6.21
N VAL A 251 -0.76 4.63 5.02
CA VAL A 251 -0.23 5.97 4.69
C VAL A 251 -0.81 7.02 5.64
N MET A 252 -2.13 7.00 5.86
CA MET A 252 -2.79 7.94 6.79
C MET A 252 -2.22 7.82 8.21
N ARG A 253 -1.98 6.58 8.68
CA ARG A 253 -1.28 6.36 9.97
C ARG A 253 0.10 7.01 9.97
N ALA A 254 0.89 6.78 8.95
CA ALA A 254 2.26 7.32 8.86
C ALA A 254 2.27 8.85 8.85
N ILE A 255 1.45 9.49 8.02
CA ILE A 255 1.44 10.96 7.90
C ILE A 255 0.89 11.64 9.16
N ALA A 256 -0.09 11.04 9.85
CA ALA A 256 -0.56 11.57 11.14
C ALA A 256 0.55 11.64 12.19
N LEU A 257 1.46 10.66 12.19
CA LEU A 257 2.60 10.60 13.11
C LEU A 257 3.79 11.45 12.65
N LEU A 258 4.02 11.57 11.33
CA LEU A 258 5.10 12.37 10.73
C LEU A 258 4.78 13.86 10.61
N LYS A 259 3.49 14.20 10.60
CA LYS A 259 2.94 15.57 10.61
C LYS A 259 3.39 16.47 9.45
N PRO A 260 3.33 16.01 8.17
CA PRO A 260 3.58 16.90 7.03
C PRO A 260 2.52 18.00 6.95
N LYS A 261 2.91 19.20 6.45
CA LYS A 261 2.01 20.37 6.36
C LYS A 261 1.20 20.39 5.07
N VAL A 262 0.45 19.33 4.80
CA VAL A 262 -0.43 19.22 3.63
C VAL A 262 -1.74 18.54 4.04
N LYS A 263 -2.85 19.00 3.50
CA LYS A 263 -4.17 18.40 3.73
C LYS A 263 -4.31 17.12 2.92
N VAL A 264 -4.75 16.04 3.58
CA VAL A 264 -4.94 14.73 2.95
C VAL A 264 -6.27 14.13 3.38
N THR A 265 -7.04 13.62 2.42
CA THR A 265 -8.23 12.81 2.68
C THR A 265 -8.06 11.46 2.00
N ALA A 266 -8.18 10.37 2.77
CA ALA A 266 -8.24 9.04 2.20
C ALA A 266 -9.69 8.56 2.14
N ILE A 267 -10.06 7.94 1.03
CA ILE A 267 -11.38 7.36 0.76
C ILE A 267 -11.19 5.88 0.42
N ILE A 268 -11.79 5.02 1.22
CA ILE A 268 -11.71 3.58 1.05
C ILE A 268 -13.12 3.05 0.75
N CYS A 269 -13.27 2.45 -0.44
CA CYS A 269 -14.50 1.81 -0.85
C CYS A 269 -14.39 0.31 -0.50
N ALA A 270 -14.90 -0.06 0.70
CA ALA A 270 -14.80 -1.42 1.22
C ALA A 270 -16.06 -2.23 0.93
N THR A 271 -15.90 -3.40 0.30
CA THR A 271 -16.99 -4.33 -0.05
C THR A 271 -16.45 -5.74 -0.28
N GLU A 272 -17.34 -6.70 -0.46
CA GLU A 272 -17.06 -7.97 -1.12
C GLU A 272 -17.67 -8.00 -2.52
N ASN A 273 -17.13 -8.83 -3.42
CA ASN A 273 -17.71 -9.12 -4.73
C ASN A 273 -18.15 -10.59 -4.75
N MET A 274 -19.44 -10.82 -4.51
CA MET A 274 -19.99 -12.16 -4.32
C MET A 274 -21.11 -12.47 -5.32
N PRO A 275 -21.24 -13.73 -5.79
CA PRO A 275 -22.40 -14.20 -6.57
C PRO A 275 -23.57 -14.44 -5.61
N SER A 276 -24.74 -13.93 -5.97
CA SER A 276 -26.00 -14.21 -5.27
C SER A 276 -27.20 -13.87 -6.15
N GLY A 277 -28.39 -14.13 -5.68
CA GLY A 277 -29.64 -13.71 -6.35
C GLY A 277 -29.81 -12.18 -6.41
N LYS A 278 -29.01 -11.40 -5.67
CA LYS A 278 -29.02 -9.93 -5.67
C LYS A 278 -27.85 -9.32 -6.44
N ALA A 279 -26.85 -10.12 -6.83
CA ALA A 279 -25.65 -9.64 -7.48
C ALA A 279 -25.94 -8.96 -8.82
N GLN A 280 -25.13 -7.97 -9.19
CA GLN A 280 -25.13 -7.42 -10.54
C GLN A 280 -24.75 -8.48 -11.57
N LYS A 281 -25.27 -8.35 -12.76
CA LYS A 281 -25.13 -9.30 -13.85
C LYS A 281 -24.45 -8.66 -15.07
N PRO A 282 -23.68 -9.41 -15.85
CA PRO A 282 -23.33 -8.96 -17.20
C PRO A 282 -24.56 -8.51 -17.99
N GLY A 283 -24.49 -7.33 -18.61
CA GLY A 283 -25.60 -6.66 -19.30
C GLY A 283 -26.36 -5.65 -18.43
N ASP A 284 -26.15 -5.61 -17.12
CA ASP A 284 -26.72 -4.54 -16.28
C ASP A 284 -26.07 -3.19 -16.61
N VAL A 285 -26.81 -2.09 -16.40
CA VAL A 285 -26.28 -0.73 -16.49
C VAL A 285 -26.31 -0.10 -15.10
N GLN A 286 -25.15 0.33 -14.61
CA GLN A 286 -25.02 1.06 -13.35
C GLN A 286 -24.84 2.56 -13.62
N ILE A 287 -25.37 3.39 -12.74
CA ILE A 287 -25.18 4.85 -12.80
C ILE A 287 -24.19 5.24 -11.68
N ALA A 288 -23.01 5.70 -12.05
CA ALA A 288 -22.01 6.17 -11.10
C ALA A 288 -22.43 7.49 -10.43
N MET A 289 -21.76 7.85 -9.36
CA MET A 289 -21.96 9.10 -8.62
C MET A 289 -21.85 10.35 -9.52
N SER A 290 -21.03 10.32 -10.56
CA SER A 290 -20.88 11.37 -11.56
C SER A 290 -22.12 11.55 -12.46
N GLY A 291 -23.06 10.59 -12.46
CA GLY A 291 -24.17 10.49 -13.39
C GLY A 291 -23.85 9.72 -14.66
N LYS A 292 -22.59 9.36 -14.93
CA LYS A 292 -22.20 8.52 -16.08
C LYS A 292 -22.75 7.11 -15.92
N SER A 293 -23.26 6.58 -17.04
CA SER A 293 -23.77 5.20 -17.12
C SER A 293 -22.68 4.22 -17.53
N ILE A 294 -22.68 3.04 -16.90
CA ILE A 294 -21.66 2.01 -17.10
C ILE A 294 -22.37 0.69 -17.42
N GLU A 295 -22.14 0.15 -18.60
CA GLU A 295 -22.56 -1.21 -18.96
C GLU A 295 -21.60 -2.22 -18.33
N ILE A 296 -22.13 -3.16 -17.58
CA ILE A 296 -21.37 -4.22 -16.92
C ILE A 296 -21.17 -5.37 -17.90
N ILE A 297 -19.98 -5.50 -18.44
CA ILE A 297 -19.62 -6.62 -19.32
C ILE A 297 -19.06 -7.79 -18.51
N ASN A 298 -18.32 -7.47 -17.44
CA ASN A 298 -17.66 -8.45 -16.59
C ASN A 298 -17.76 -8.02 -15.13
N THR A 299 -18.41 -8.81 -14.30
CA THR A 299 -18.54 -8.50 -12.86
C THR A 299 -17.23 -8.69 -12.08
N ASP A 300 -16.21 -9.36 -12.66
CA ASP A 300 -14.83 -9.47 -12.14
C ASP A 300 -13.96 -8.22 -12.45
N ALA A 301 -14.59 -7.19 -13.02
CA ALA A 301 -14.01 -5.85 -13.18
C ALA A 301 -14.67 -4.86 -12.20
N GLU A 302 -14.85 -5.24 -10.98
CA GLU A 302 -15.54 -4.57 -9.87
C GLU A 302 -14.71 -3.46 -9.23
N GLY A 303 -13.37 -3.67 -9.14
CA GLY A 303 -12.47 -2.74 -8.48
C GLY A 303 -12.53 -1.35 -9.08
N ARG A 304 -12.59 -1.24 -10.40
CA ARG A 304 -12.73 0.05 -11.07
C ARG A 304 -14.10 0.70 -10.86
N LEU A 305 -15.15 -0.09 -10.62
CA LEU A 305 -16.49 0.42 -10.31
C LEU A 305 -16.53 1.13 -8.96
N ILE A 306 -15.98 0.50 -7.93
CA ILE A 306 -15.92 1.12 -6.61
C ILE A 306 -14.98 2.31 -6.58
N LEU A 307 -13.85 2.27 -7.32
CA LEU A 307 -12.93 3.39 -7.44
C LEU A 307 -13.53 4.56 -8.22
N ALA A 308 -14.36 4.32 -9.24
CA ALA A 308 -15.06 5.38 -9.98
C ALA A 308 -15.83 6.30 -9.03
N ASP A 309 -16.66 5.72 -8.16
CA ASP A 309 -17.42 6.49 -7.18
C ASP A 309 -16.52 7.09 -6.09
N GLY A 310 -15.46 6.39 -5.69
CA GLY A 310 -14.46 6.90 -4.76
C GLY A 310 -13.73 8.13 -5.27
N LEU A 311 -13.32 8.15 -6.55
CA LEU A 311 -12.68 9.29 -7.20
C LEU A 311 -13.65 10.47 -7.32
N CYS A 312 -14.90 10.23 -7.74
CA CYS A 312 -15.94 11.26 -7.76
C CYS A 312 -16.14 11.88 -6.38
N TYR A 313 -16.20 11.06 -5.34
CA TYR A 313 -16.39 11.55 -3.98
C TYR A 313 -15.19 12.35 -3.48
N ALA A 314 -13.95 11.94 -3.80
CA ALA A 314 -12.76 12.70 -3.50
C ALA A 314 -12.80 14.11 -4.10
N ARG A 315 -13.22 14.23 -5.36
CA ARG A 315 -13.40 15.52 -6.06
C ARG A 315 -14.48 16.35 -5.38
N GLN A 316 -15.62 15.74 -5.03
CA GLN A 316 -16.70 16.44 -4.30
C GLN A 316 -16.24 16.98 -2.94
N LEU A 317 -15.31 16.29 -2.27
CA LEU A 317 -14.69 16.74 -1.03
C LEU A 317 -13.64 17.85 -1.23
N GLY A 318 -13.41 18.30 -2.47
CA GLY A 318 -12.47 19.36 -2.82
C GLY A 318 -11.03 18.92 -2.90
N CYS A 319 -10.74 17.63 -3.12
CA CYS A 319 -9.39 17.18 -3.40
C CYS A 319 -8.91 17.72 -4.74
N THR A 320 -7.72 18.32 -4.76
CA THR A 320 -7.13 18.99 -5.92
C THR A 320 -6.18 18.09 -6.71
N HIS A 321 -5.70 17.04 -6.10
CA HIS A 321 -4.84 16.02 -6.71
C HIS A 321 -5.24 14.66 -6.17
N LEU A 322 -5.31 13.66 -7.06
CA LEU A 322 -5.79 12.32 -6.71
C LEU A 322 -4.71 11.27 -6.94
N VAL A 323 -4.62 10.33 -6.02
CA VAL A 323 -3.87 9.09 -6.21
C VAL A 323 -4.74 7.93 -5.76
N ASP A 324 -4.95 6.94 -6.61
CA ASP A 324 -5.56 5.69 -6.19
C ASP A 324 -4.59 4.52 -6.27
N ALA A 325 -4.83 3.49 -5.44
CA ALA A 325 -4.09 2.25 -5.48
C ALA A 325 -5.05 1.06 -5.42
N ALA A 326 -4.81 0.10 -6.30
CA ALA A 326 -5.63 -1.07 -6.43
C ALA A 326 -4.86 -2.29 -6.93
N THR A 327 -5.22 -3.46 -6.45
CA THR A 327 -4.98 -4.75 -7.08
C THR A 327 -5.97 -4.89 -8.23
N LEU A 328 -5.70 -4.16 -9.33
CA LEU A 328 -6.78 -3.90 -10.29
C LEU A 328 -6.83 -4.91 -11.42
N THR A 329 -5.68 -5.26 -12.01
CA THR A 329 -5.70 -6.08 -13.24
C THR A 329 -4.71 -7.23 -13.24
N GLY A 330 -5.16 -8.39 -13.69
CA GLY A 330 -4.23 -9.45 -14.09
C GLY A 330 -3.35 -9.05 -15.28
N ALA A 331 -3.80 -8.09 -16.09
CA ALA A 331 -3.07 -7.60 -17.24
C ALA A 331 -1.77 -6.88 -16.87
N VAL A 332 -1.72 -6.13 -15.75
CA VAL A 332 -0.47 -5.52 -15.28
C VAL A 332 0.54 -6.59 -14.84
N VAL A 333 0.06 -7.70 -14.28
CA VAL A 333 0.91 -8.83 -13.91
C VAL A 333 1.53 -9.48 -15.16
N VAL A 334 0.75 -9.61 -16.23
CA VAL A 334 1.24 -10.13 -17.53
C VAL A 334 2.30 -9.18 -18.13
N ALA A 335 2.10 -7.86 -17.99
CA ALA A 335 3.00 -6.85 -18.56
C ALA A 335 4.29 -6.66 -17.76
N LEU A 336 4.21 -6.57 -16.43
CA LEU A 336 5.31 -6.15 -15.55
C LEU A 336 5.78 -7.26 -14.59
N GLY A 337 5.11 -8.40 -14.57
CA GLY A 337 5.38 -9.50 -13.64
C GLY A 337 5.16 -9.08 -12.18
N TYR A 338 6.00 -9.62 -11.29
CA TYR A 338 5.96 -9.39 -9.85
C TYR A 338 7.06 -8.42 -9.37
N VAL A 339 7.58 -7.56 -10.26
CA VAL A 339 8.74 -6.70 -9.99
C VAL A 339 8.37 -5.23 -9.89
N ASN A 340 7.58 -4.75 -10.83
CA ASN A 340 7.14 -3.35 -10.86
C ASN A 340 5.63 -3.26 -10.70
N ALA A 341 5.14 -2.27 -9.92
CA ALA A 341 3.77 -1.84 -10.00
C ALA A 341 3.57 -0.97 -11.24
N GLY A 342 2.35 -0.96 -11.80
CA GLY A 342 1.99 -0.06 -12.89
C GLY A 342 1.64 1.33 -12.37
N ILE A 343 2.11 2.37 -13.06
CA ILE A 343 1.68 3.77 -12.85
C ILE A 343 0.99 4.25 -14.11
N PHE A 344 -0.17 4.88 -13.95
CA PHE A 344 -0.84 5.69 -14.97
C PHE A 344 -1.02 7.09 -14.41
N ALA A 345 -0.78 8.12 -15.21
CA ALA A 345 -0.88 9.51 -14.76
C ALA A 345 -1.48 10.39 -15.86
N SER A 346 -2.45 11.21 -15.49
CA SER A 346 -3.10 12.18 -16.36
C SER A 346 -2.34 13.51 -16.44
N ASP A 347 -1.36 13.73 -15.55
CA ASP A 347 -0.62 14.99 -15.42
C ASP A 347 0.87 14.70 -15.23
N ASP A 348 1.73 15.26 -16.09
CA ASP A 348 3.17 15.00 -16.06
C ASP A 348 3.87 15.62 -14.84
N PRO A 349 3.61 16.87 -14.42
CA PRO A 349 4.17 17.43 -13.19
C PRO A 349 3.85 16.59 -11.95
N LEU A 350 2.62 16.07 -11.83
CA LEU A 350 2.23 15.19 -10.74
C LEU A 350 2.99 13.86 -10.80
N TYR A 351 3.12 13.29 -12.02
CA TYR A 351 3.92 12.08 -12.23
C TYR A 351 5.38 12.25 -11.82
N GLU A 352 6.03 13.34 -12.24
CA GLU A 352 7.45 13.59 -11.91
C GLU A 352 7.66 13.71 -10.41
N ARG A 353 6.76 14.39 -9.71
CA ARG A 353 6.77 14.46 -8.24
C ARG A 353 6.64 13.07 -7.61
N PHE A 354 5.74 12.25 -8.11
CA PHE A 354 5.54 10.89 -7.61
C PHE A 354 6.73 9.98 -7.96
N ALA A 355 7.28 10.06 -9.16
CA ALA A 355 8.46 9.31 -9.59
C ALA A 355 9.68 9.60 -8.70
N LYS A 356 9.90 10.87 -8.33
CA LYS A 356 10.92 11.25 -7.34
C LYS A 356 10.69 10.59 -5.99
N ALA A 357 9.45 10.55 -5.52
CA ALA A 357 9.09 9.89 -4.27
C ALA A 357 9.32 8.37 -4.32
N THR A 358 9.03 7.70 -5.45
CA THR A 358 9.30 6.27 -5.61
C THR A 358 10.78 5.94 -5.59
N GLN A 359 11.62 6.79 -6.20
CA GLN A 359 13.08 6.66 -6.15
C GLN A 359 13.59 6.80 -4.71
N GLN A 360 13.13 7.81 -3.95
CA GLN A 360 13.49 8.02 -2.56
C GLN A 360 13.05 6.86 -1.65
N ALA A 361 11.89 6.28 -1.92
CA ALA A 361 11.37 5.12 -1.21
C ALA A 361 12.10 3.82 -1.60
N GLY A 362 12.75 3.78 -2.77
CA GLY A 362 13.34 2.56 -3.33
C GLY A 362 12.28 1.50 -3.67
N GLU A 363 11.09 1.92 -4.11
CA GLU A 363 10.05 1.04 -4.63
C GLU A 363 10.06 1.06 -6.18
N LYS A 364 9.82 -0.09 -6.78
CA LYS A 364 9.89 -0.24 -8.23
C LYS A 364 8.52 -0.08 -8.84
N MET A 365 8.37 0.94 -9.68
CA MET A 365 7.14 1.22 -10.41
C MET A 365 7.48 1.64 -11.84
N TRP A 366 6.59 1.37 -12.78
CA TRP A 366 6.79 1.67 -14.20
C TRP A 366 5.59 2.39 -14.77
N ARG A 367 5.81 3.51 -15.46
CA ARG A 367 4.74 4.27 -16.13
C ARG A 367 4.31 3.54 -17.39
N LEU A 368 3.01 3.31 -17.51
CA LEU A 368 2.33 2.78 -18.68
C LEU A 368 1.59 3.90 -19.43
N PRO A 369 1.32 3.76 -20.74
CA PRO A 369 0.69 4.79 -21.55
C PRO A 369 -0.78 5.02 -21.13
N LEU A 370 -1.27 6.24 -21.41
CA LEU A 370 -2.65 6.66 -21.14
C LEU A 370 -3.18 7.51 -22.31
N ASP A 371 -3.04 6.98 -23.55
CA ASP A 371 -3.44 7.67 -24.76
C ASP A 371 -4.95 7.60 -24.96
N ASP A 372 -5.53 8.68 -25.47
CA ASP A 372 -6.98 8.80 -25.67
C ASP A 372 -7.54 7.80 -26.70
N GLU A 373 -6.72 7.28 -27.61
CA GLU A 373 -7.12 6.22 -28.54
C GLU A 373 -7.65 4.96 -27.82
N TYR A 374 -7.18 4.68 -26.60
CA TYR A 374 -7.69 3.56 -25.79
C TYR A 374 -9.12 3.77 -25.28
N LYS A 375 -9.71 4.96 -25.41
CA LYS A 375 -11.14 5.19 -25.06
C LYS A 375 -12.08 4.37 -25.95
N GLU A 376 -11.67 4.09 -27.19
CA GLU A 376 -12.48 3.26 -28.09
C GLU A 376 -12.76 1.87 -27.52
N ILE A 377 -11.83 1.34 -26.70
CA ILE A 377 -11.95 -0.01 -26.12
C ILE A 377 -13.03 -0.09 -25.04
N ILE A 378 -13.37 1.04 -24.43
CA ILE A 378 -14.37 1.10 -23.36
C ILE A 378 -15.70 1.71 -23.80
N LYS A 379 -15.93 1.94 -25.10
CA LYS A 379 -17.23 2.42 -25.62
C LYS A 379 -18.34 1.38 -25.46
N SER A 380 -19.52 1.83 -25.11
CA SER A 380 -20.75 1.03 -25.07
C SER A 380 -21.73 1.49 -26.14
N ASN A 381 -22.61 0.60 -26.57
CA ASN A 381 -23.74 0.94 -27.45
C ASN A 381 -25.00 1.36 -26.69
N ILE A 382 -25.07 1.10 -25.39
CA ILE A 382 -26.28 1.31 -24.56
C ILE A 382 -26.01 2.20 -23.33
N ALA A 383 -24.75 2.49 -23.02
CA ALA A 383 -24.31 3.31 -21.90
C ALA A 383 -23.19 4.25 -22.35
N ASP A 384 -22.69 5.11 -21.46
CA ASP A 384 -21.54 5.98 -21.78
C ASP A 384 -20.26 5.17 -21.99
N MET A 385 -20.12 4.07 -21.25
CA MET A 385 -18.95 3.19 -21.34
C MET A 385 -19.23 1.77 -20.84
N VAL A 386 -18.34 0.83 -21.18
CA VAL A 386 -18.29 -0.51 -20.57
C VAL A 386 -17.30 -0.56 -19.42
N ASN A 387 -17.54 -1.42 -18.43
CA ASN A 387 -16.59 -1.62 -17.34
C ASN A 387 -15.36 -2.47 -17.70
N SER A 388 -15.37 -3.18 -18.85
CA SER A 388 -14.27 -4.04 -19.28
C SER A 388 -14.08 -3.96 -20.79
N GLY A 389 -12.88 -3.59 -21.22
CA GLY A 389 -12.48 -3.50 -22.64
C GLY A 389 -11.95 -4.80 -23.24
N GLY A 390 -12.11 -5.95 -22.54
CA GLY A 390 -11.63 -7.23 -22.98
C GLY A 390 -10.14 -7.50 -22.68
N ARG A 391 -9.55 -8.45 -23.41
CA ARG A 391 -8.23 -9.00 -23.10
C ARG A 391 -7.06 -8.04 -23.40
N TRP A 392 -7.13 -7.30 -24.50
CA TRP A 392 -5.98 -6.54 -25.00
C TRP A 392 -5.89 -5.17 -24.32
N GLY A 393 -4.66 -4.80 -23.92
CA GLY A 393 -4.46 -3.53 -23.23
C GLY A 393 -5.24 -3.42 -21.89
N GLY A 394 -5.54 -4.53 -21.23
CA GLY A 394 -6.46 -4.57 -20.09
C GLY A 394 -6.09 -3.64 -18.93
N ALA A 395 -4.80 -3.46 -18.64
CA ALA A 395 -4.35 -2.50 -17.62
C ALA A 395 -4.59 -1.05 -18.06
N ILE A 396 -4.36 -0.76 -19.36
CA ILE A 396 -4.54 0.58 -19.92
C ILE A 396 -6.03 0.92 -19.99
N SER A 397 -6.86 0.01 -20.48
CA SER A 397 -8.32 0.23 -20.56
C SER A 397 -8.97 0.40 -19.18
N ALA A 398 -8.44 -0.28 -18.14
CA ALA A 398 -8.85 -0.07 -16.76
C ALA A 398 -8.49 1.34 -16.26
N ALA A 399 -7.28 1.80 -16.55
CA ALA A 399 -6.85 3.15 -16.20
C ALA A 399 -7.63 4.21 -16.99
N MET A 400 -7.92 3.98 -18.28
CA MET A 400 -8.76 4.88 -19.09
C MET A 400 -10.18 4.99 -18.52
N PHE A 401 -10.76 3.87 -18.07
CA PHE A 401 -12.04 3.89 -17.37
C PHE A 401 -11.98 4.78 -16.12
N LEU A 402 -10.96 4.64 -15.27
CA LEU A 402 -10.79 5.44 -14.04
C LEU A 402 -10.56 6.94 -14.36
N LYS A 403 -9.82 7.25 -15.43
CA LYS A 403 -9.57 8.63 -15.88
C LYS A 403 -10.88 9.39 -16.12
N GLU A 404 -11.93 8.70 -16.63
CA GLU A 404 -13.25 9.31 -16.86
C GLU A 404 -13.91 9.82 -15.57
N PHE A 405 -13.52 9.31 -14.39
CA PHE A 405 -14.05 9.71 -13.08
C PHE A 405 -13.11 10.63 -12.31
N ALA A 406 -11.82 10.64 -12.64
CA ALA A 406 -10.89 11.68 -12.20
C ALA A 406 -11.14 13.01 -12.92
N GLU A 407 -11.70 12.97 -14.12
CA GLU A 407 -11.98 14.11 -15.02
C GLU A 407 -10.71 14.98 -15.22
N ASP A 408 -10.82 16.32 -15.04
CA ASP A 408 -9.70 17.25 -15.20
C ASP A 408 -8.80 17.36 -13.96
N THR A 409 -9.10 16.61 -12.87
CA THR A 409 -8.26 16.63 -11.68
C THR A 409 -6.96 15.88 -11.94
N PRO A 410 -5.78 16.47 -11.67
CA PRO A 410 -4.50 15.75 -11.74
C PRO A 410 -4.55 14.45 -10.96
N TRP A 411 -4.25 13.33 -11.62
CA TRP A 411 -4.51 12.00 -11.09
C TRP A 411 -3.42 10.99 -11.44
N ILE A 412 -3.16 10.11 -10.48
CA ILE A 412 -2.30 8.93 -10.61
C ILE A 412 -3.07 7.68 -10.19
N HIS A 413 -3.02 6.64 -11.01
CA HIS A 413 -3.45 5.30 -10.66
C HIS A 413 -2.22 4.39 -10.46
N LEU A 414 -2.24 3.63 -9.35
CA LEU A 414 -1.24 2.62 -9.02
C LEU A 414 -1.88 1.23 -9.12
N ASP A 415 -1.57 0.50 -10.19
CA ASP A 415 -1.97 -0.91 -10.29
C ASP A 415 -0.91 -1.79 -9.60
N ILE A 416 -1.23 -2.22 -8.38
CA ILE A 416 -0.34 -2.99 -7.52
C ILE A 416 -0.61 -4.50 -7.54
N ALA A 417 -1.44 -5.00 -8.47
CA ALA A 417 -1.87 -6.40 -8.50
C ALA A 417 -0.67 -7.39 -8.52
N GLY A 418 0.40 -7.08 -9.27
CA GLY A 418 1.58 -7.93 -9.33
C GLY A 418 2.52 -7.83 -8.12
N THR A 419 2.40 -6.77 -7.31
CA THR A 419 3.39 -6.45 -6.27
C THR A 419 2.83 -6.41 -4.86
N ALA A 420 1.51 -6.46 -4.69
CA ALA A 420 0.85 -6.44 -3.39
C ALA A 420 1.12 -7.70 -2.56
N TRP A 421 1.37 -8.84 -3.22
CA TRP A 421 1.59 -10.14 -2.60
C TRP A 421 2.88 -10.80 -3.10
N MET A 422 3.71 -11.23 -2.16
CA MET A 422 4.92 -12.01 -2.45
C MET A 422 4.55 -13.49 -2.58
N GLU A 423 4.59 -14.03 -3.80
CA GLU A 423 4.28 -15.45 -4.07
C GLU A 423 5.29 -16.39 -3.42
N GLU A 424 6.54 -15.95 -3.32
CA GLU A 424 7.62 -16.68 -2.68
C GLU A 424 8.32 -15.83 -1.62
N GLN A 425 8.82 -16.48 -0.59
CA GLN A 425 9.69 -15.79 0.36
C GLN A 425 11.00 -15.38 -0.32
N LYS A 426 11.50 -14.20 0.06
CA LYS A 426 12.86 -13.76 -0.28
C LYS A 426 13.71 -13.78 1.00
N PRO A 427 15.06 -13.74 0.90
CA PRO A 427 15.89 -13.69 2.11
C PRO A 427 15.48 -12.61 3.12
N TRP A 428 14.97 -11.47 2.64
CA TRP A 428 14.64 -10.29 3.44
C TRP A 428 13.16 -10.11 3.78
N ILE A 429 12.25 -10.85 3.14
CA ILE A 429 10.80 -10.73 3.36
C ILE A 429 10.12 -12.10 3.30
N ALA A 430 9.15 -12.33 4.17
CA ALA A 430 8.32 -13.53 4.15
C ALA A 430 7.38 -13.54 2.93
N LYS A 431 6.94 -14.74 2.49
CA LYS A 431 5.80 -14.89 1.60
C LYS A 431 4.57 -14.19 2.20
N GLY A 432 3.74 -13.57 1.38
CA GLY A 432 2.54 -12.86 1.82
C GLY A 432 2.56 -11.38 1.45
N PRO A 433 1.83 -10.52 2.16
CA PRO A 433 1.66 -9.12 1.80
C PRO A 433 2.98 -8.33 1.82
N SER A 434 3.18 -7.50 0.82
CA SER A 434 4.41 -6.69 0.67
C SER A 434 4.33 -5.32 1.36
N GLY A 435 3.14 -4.73 1.42
CA GLY A 435 2.93 -3.33 1.82
C GLY A 435 3.49 -2.34 0.79
N VAL A 436 3.46 -2.71 -0.50
CA VAL A 436 3.92 -1.88 -1.63
C VAL A 436 3.18 -0.55 -1.69
N ALA A 437 3.82 0.44 -2.28
CA ALA A 437 3.39 1.82 -2.47
C ALA A 437 3.30 2.66 -1.19
N LEU A 438 3.26 2.08 0.01
CA LEU A 438 3.16 2.87 1.26
C LEU A 438 4.31 3.86 1.39
N ARG A 439 5.55 3.42 1.22
CA ARG A 439 6.72 4.29 1.39
C ARG A 439 6.75 5.39 0.33
N SER A 440 6.43 5.04 -0.91
CA SER A 440 6.36 6.01 -2.01
C SER A 440 5.28 7.07 -1.77
N LEU A 441 4.10 6.67 -1.30
CA LEU A 441 3.01 7.58 -0.97
C LEU A 441 3.35 8.48 0.23
N VAL A 442 4.02 7.95 1.25
CA VAL A 442 4.49 8.77 2.39
C VAL A 442 5.50 9.81 1.93
N GLU A 443 6.49 9.44 1.10
CA GLU A 443 7.47 10.41 0.55
C GLU A 443 6.80 11.41 -0.39
N PHE A 444 5.83 10.98 -1.20
CA PHE A 444 5.04 11.86 -2.05
C PHE A 444 4.28 12.92 -1.24
N VAL A 445 3.57 12.50 -0.18
CA VAL A 445 2.84 13.43 0.70
C VAL A 445 3.81 14.40 1.40
N LYS A 446 4.95 13.92 1.90
CA LYS A 446 5.99 14.78 2.51
C LYS A 446 6.54 15.82 1.54
N GLY A 447 6.70 15.45 0.27
CA GLY A 447 7.18 16.35 -0.79
C GLY A 447 6.29 17.57 -1.06
N TRP A 448 5.06 17.62 -0.54
CA TRP A 448 4.16 18.77 -0.63
C TRP A 448 4.31 19.77 0.53
N SER A 449 5.08 19.41 1.55
CA SER A 449 5.32 20.24 2.75
C SER A 449 6.56 21.11 2.64
N ALA A 450 7.30 20.99 1.55
CA ALA A 450 8.57 21.69 1.32
C ALA A 450 8.38 23.05 0.66
#